data_26ca950004e34c07ad3b8d36147097d2
#
_entry.id   26ca950004e34c07ad3b8d36147097d2
#
_cell.length_a   1.000
_cell.length_b   1.000
_cell.length_c   1.000
_cell.angle_alpha   90.00
_cell.angle_beta   90.00
_cell.angle_gamma   90.00
#
_symmetry.space_group_name_H-M   'P 1'
#
loop_
_entity.id
_entity.type
_entity.pdbx_description
1 polymer ?
#
loop_
_entity_poly.entity_id
_entity_poly.type
_entity_poly.pdbx_seq_one_letter_code
_entity_poly.pdbx_strand_id
1 'polypeptide(L)'
;AVHYRPGPDGAPDYATLAAQVERLLAGGIPVDDSAGREMEIPVCYGGEHGPDLEEAARAAGLTPEALVALHGAPGSMVYMLGFAPGHSYIGVHDARLDLPRRATPRTAVPA
;
A
#
# COMPACT_ATOMS: atom_id res chain seq x y z
N ALA A 1 -5.03 -10.22 7.88
CA ALA A 1 -5.63 -10.40 9.21
C ALA A 1 -6.36 -11.74 9.27
N VAL A 2 -6.27 -12.43 10.40
CA VAL A 2 -7.03 -13.66 10.65
C VAL A 2 -8.15 -13.32 11.63
N HIS A 3 -9.38 -13.51 11.18
CA HIS A 3 -10.57 -13.27 12.00
C HIS A 3 -11.06 -14.62 12.53
N TYR A 4 -11.23 -14.73 13.84
CA TYR A 4 -11.75 -15.93 14.47
C TYR A 4 -12.70 -15.58 15.62
N ARG A 5 -13.57 -16.47 15.96
CA ARG A 5 -14.47 -16.33 17.12
C ARG A 5 -14.11 -17.42 18.13
N PRO A 6 -13.55 -17.05 19.28
CA PRO A 6 -13.34 -18.02 20.35
C PRO A 6 -14.70 -18.48 20.88
N GLY A 7 -14.84 -19.76 21.17
CA GLY A 7 -16.08 -20.32 21.65
C GLY A 7 -15.85 -21.59 22.45
N PRO A 8 -16.86 -22.02 23.24
CA PRO A 8 -16.76 -23.23 24.10
C PRO A 8 -16.70 -24.53 23.30
N ASP A 9 -17.12 -24.51 22.01
CA ASP A 9 -17.35 -25.73 21.24
C ASP A 9 -16.19 -26.08 20.30
N GLY A 10 -14.94 -26.05 20.80
CA GLY A 10 -13.78 -26.54 20.07
C GLY A 10 -13.13 -25.54 19.07
N ALA A 11 -13.55 -24.30 19.09
CA ALA A 11 -12.80 -23.26 18.40
C ALA A 11 -11.44 -23.06 19.09
N PRO A 12 -10.35 -22.88 18.32
CA PRO A 12 -9.03 -22.70 18.91
C PRO A 12 -9.00 -21.42 19.76
N ASP A 13 -8.32 -21.46 20.89
CA ASP A 13 -7.98 -20.24 21.61
C ASP A 13 -6.90 -19.45 20.85
N TYR A 14 -6.66 -18.23 21.31
CA TYR A 14 -5.67 -17.36 20.68
C TYR A 14 -4.27 -18.00 20.62
N ALA A 15 -3.84 -18.64 21.71
CA ALA A 15 -2.51 -19.23 21.79
C ALA A 15 -2.33 -20.39 20.80
N THR A 16 -3.34 -21.22 20.67
CA THR A 16 -3.36 -22.32 19.69
C THR A 16 -3.31 -21.80 18.27
N LEU A 17 -4.11 -20.77 17.96
CA LEU A 17 -4.13 -20.19 16.64
C LEU A 17 -2.81 -19.48 16.31
N ALA A 18 -2.25 -18.72 17.25
CA ALA A 18 -0.96 -18.06 17.10
C ALA A 18 0.15 -19.10 16.81
N ALA A 19 0.23 -20.17 17.58
CA ALA A 19 1.19 -21.23 17.37
C ALA A 19 1.03 -21.97 16.02
N GLN A 20 -0.20 -22.07 15.50
CA GLN A 20 -0.43 -22.60 14.16
C GLN A 20 0.09 -21.67 13.07
N VAL A 21 -0.18 -20.37 13.19
CA VAL A 21 0.31 -19.36 12.26
C VAL A 21 1.84 -19.30 12.28
N GLU A 22 2.45 -19.29 13.46
CA GLU A 22 3.92 -19.29 13.60
C GLU A 22 4.56 -20.53 12.97
N ARG A 23 3.97 -21.70 13.13
CA ARG A 23 4.46 -22.93 12.46
C ARG A 23 4.37 -22.85 10.94
N LEU A 24 3.28 -22.30 10.41
CA LEU A 24 3.14 -22.11 8.97
C LEU A 24 4.18 -21.14 8.42
N LEU A 25 4.45 -20.04 9.14
CA LEU A 25 5.45 -19.05 8.74
C LEU A 25 6.88 -19.58 8.90
N ALA A 26 7.16 -20.39 9.90
CA ALA A 26 8.47 -20.99 10.11
C ALA A 26 8.91 -21.94 8.97
N GLY A 27 7.95 -22.53 8.27
CA GLY A 27 8.21 -23.34 7.06
C GLY A 27 8.63 -22.55 5.84
N GLY A 28 8.66 -21.23 5.93
CA GLY A 28 8.86 -20.31 4.82
C GLY A 28 7.59 -20.13 3.98
N ILE A 29 7.44 -18.96 3.43
CA ILE A 29 6.38 -18.67 2.46
C ILE A 29 6.97 -18.93 1.08
N PRO A 30 6.39 -19.83 0.27
CA PRO A 30 6.85 -20.02 -1.10
C PRO A 30 6.80 -18.67 -1.82
N VAL A 31 7.92 -18.25 -2.37
CA VAL A 31 7.95 -17.08 -3.25
C VAL A 31 7.35 -17.55 -4.57
N ASP A 32 6.22 -16.99 -4.93
CA ASP A 32 5.65 -17.18 -6.26
C ASP A 32 6.41 -16.27 -7.23
N ASP A 33 7.37 -16.83 -7.96
CA ASP A 33 8.12 -16.14 -9.00
C ASP A 33 7.31 -15.98 -10.30
N SER A 34 6.03 -16.34 -10.30
CA SER A 34 5.18 -16.06 -11.45
C SER A 34 5.10 -14.55 -11.66
N ALA A 35 5.49 -14.11 -12.84
CA ALA A 35 5.37 -12.73 -13.24
C ALA A 35 3.90 -12.31 -13.11
N GLY A 36 3.62 -11.45 -12.14
CA GLY A 36 2.31 -10.86 -11.96
C GLY A 36 1.88 -10.11 -13.22
N ARG A 37 0.59 -9.83 -13.33
CA ARG A 37 0.10 -9.01 -14.44
C ARG A 37 0.63 -7.59 -14.30
N GLU A 38 1.38 -7.12 -15.28
CA GLU A 38 1.78 -5.72 -15.37
C GLU A 38 0.60 -4.88 -15.89
N MET A 39 0.38 -3.74 -15.25
CA MET A 39 -0.65 -2.77 -15.63
C MET A 39 -0.08 -1.38 -15.64
N GLU A 40 -0.31 -0.67 -16.71
CA GLU A 40 -0.04 0.76 -16.82
C GLU A 40 -1.32 1.54 -16.50
N ILE A 41 -1.22 2.45 -15.53
CA ILE A 41 -2.35 3.30 -15.13
C ILE A 41 -2.00 4.74 -15.50
N PRO A 42 -2.73 5.35 -16.45
CA PRO A 42 -2.50 6.75 -16.79
C PRO A 42 -2.88 7.66 -15.62
N VAL A 43 -1.98 8.55 -15.24
CA VAL A 43 -2.15 9.50 -14.13
C VAL A 43 -1.96 10.92 -14.61
N CYS A 44 -2.91 11.80 -14.29
CA CYS A 44 -2.78 13.22 -14.52
C CYS A 44 -2.19 13.90 -13.27
N TYR A 45 -1.03 14.53 -13.42
CA TYR A 45 -0.35 15.20 -12.32
C TYR A 45 -0.53 16.70 -12.37
N GLY A 46 -0.76 17.31 -11.21
CA GLY A 46 -0.85 18.77 -11.07
C GLY A 46 -2.17 19.37 -11.53
N GLY A 47 -2.24 20.69 -11.55
CA GLY A 47 -3.45 21.43 -11.86
C GLY A 47 -4.61 21.10 -10.93
N GLU A 48 -5.81 21.10 -11.47
CA GLU A 48 -7.03 20.77 -10.72
C GLU A 48 -7.11 19.31 -10.26
N HIS A 49 -6.44 18.39 -10.98
CA HIS A 49 -6.43 16.94 -10.69
C HIS A 49 -5.36 16.52 -9.70
N GLY A 50 -4.33 17.34 -9.50
CA GLY A 50 -3.23 17.08 -8.58
C GLY A 50 -2.80 18.31 -7.77
N PRO A 51 -3.71 18.93 -7.01
CA PRO A 51 -3.44 20.20 -6.32
C PRO A 51 -2.33 20.14 -5.27
N ASP A 52 -1.93 18.93 -4.87
CA ASP A 52 -0.89 18.73 -3.85
C ASP A 52 0.51 18.54 -4.43
N LEU A 53 0.68 18.51 -5.75
CA LEU A 53 1.96 18.17 -6.38
C LEU A 53 3.11 19.06 -5.90
N GLU A 54 2.90 20.36 -5.86
CA GLU A 54 3.92 21.33 -5.44
C GLU A 54 4.28 21.18 -3.95
N GLU A 55 3.27 20.94 -3.11
CA GLU A 55 3.48 20.73 -1.68
C GLU A 55 4.20 19.41 -1.42
N ALA A 56 3.81 18.35 -2.11
CA ALA A 56 4.42 17.04 -2.04
C ALA A 56 5.87 17.06 -2.52
N ALA A 57 6.16 17.69 -3.64
CA ALA A 57 7.51 17.83 -4.17
C ALA A 57 8.42 18.57 -3.18
N ARG A 58 7.94 19.66 -2.61
CA ARG A 58 8.69 20.43 -1.60
C ARG A 58 8.95 19.59 -0.35
N ALA A 59 7.96 18.83 0.14
CA ALA A 59 8.12 17.94 1.30
C ALA A 59 9.11 16.82 1.03
N ALA A 60 9.17 16.31 -0.20
CA ALA A 60 10.12 15.30 -0.64
C ALA A 60 11.54 15.88 -0.94
N GLY A 61 11.71 17.21 -0.94
CA GLY A 61 12.97 17.84 -1.37
C GLY A 61 13.25 17.70 -2.86
N LEU A 62 12.20 17.59 -3.68
CA LEU A 62 12.27 17.38 -5.12
C LEU A 62 11.61 18.52 -5.89
N THR A 63 11.87 18.59 -7.20
CA THR A 63 11.03 19.37 -8.10
C THR A 63 9.76 18.58 -8.44
N PRO A 64 8.66 19.25 -8.87
CA PRO A 64 7.45 18.55 -9.31
C PRO A 64 7.72 17.50 -10.38
N GLU A 65 8.56 17.81 -11.36
CA GLU A 65 8.92 16.91 -12.45
C GLU A 65 9.70 15.68 -11.92
N ALA A 66 10.61 15.90 -10.98
CA ALA A 66 11.38 14.82 -10.36
C ALA A 66 10.48 13.91 -9.51
N LEU A 67 9.51 14.48 -8.79
CA LEU A 67 8.52 13.70 -8.04
C LEU A 67 7.65 12.86 -8.97
N VAL A 68 7.17 13.44 -10.07
CA VAL A 68 6.37 12.71 -11.08
C VAL A 68 7.19 11.57 -11.69
N ALA A 69 8.44 11.84 -12.10
CA ALA A 69 9.32 10.81 -12.64
C ALA A 69 9.58 9.68 -11.64
N LEU A 70 9.76 10.01 -10.38
CA LEU A 70 9.99 9.02 -9.32
C LEU A 70 8.74 8.17 -9.04
N HIS A 71 7.57 8.80 -8.95
CA HIS A 71 6.30 8.12 -8.70
C HIS A 71 5.88 7.24 -9.87
N GLY A 72 6.12 7.68 -11.10
CA GLY A 72 5.83 6.93 -12.32
C GLY A 72 6.91 5.93 -12.73
N ALA A 73 7.98 5.78 -11.93
CA ALA A 73 9.04 4.83 -12.25
C ALA A 73 8.52 3.39 -12.27
N PRO A 74 9.00 2.54 -13.19
CA PRO A 74 8.62 1.12 -13.21
C PRO A 74 9.11 0.39 -11.96
N GLY A 75 8.46 -0.71 -11.62
CA GLY A 75 8.85 -1.59 -10.52
C GLY A 75 8.01 -1.46 -9.25
N SER A 76 6.97 -0.63 -9.26
CA SER A 76 5.98 -0.63 -8.18
C SER A 76 5.19 -1.92 -8.17
N MET A 77 5.03 -2.53 -7.00
CA MET A 77 4.29 -3.79 -6.85
C MET A 77 3.08 -3.59 -5.93
N VAL A 78 1.92 -4.05 -6.38
CA VAL A 78 0.73 -4.13 -5.54
C VAL A 78 0.78 -5.44 -4.75
N TYR A 79 0.94 -5.33 -3.44
CA TYR A 79 1.01 -6.49 -2.55
C TYR A 79 -0.36 -6.97 -2.12
N MET A 80 -1.32 -6.08 -2.00
CA MET A 80 -2.69 -6.45 -1.64
C MET A 80 -3.70 -5.37 -2.04
N LEU A 81 -4.94 -5.77 -2.12
CA LEU A 81 -6.09 -4.87 -2.28
C LEU A 81 -6.90 -4.91 -0.99
N GLY A 82 -7.41 -3.77 -0.55
CA GLY A 82 -8.21 -3.72 0.66
C GLY A 82 -8.61 -2.31 1.07
N PHE A 83 -9.21 -2.16 2.23
CA PHE A 83 -9.79 -0.93 2.76
C PHE A 83 -11.03 -0.46 2.00
N ALA A 84 -10.93 -0.22 0.72
CA ALA A 84 -12.03 0.18 -0.16
C ALA A 84 -11.91 -0.55 -1.51
N PRO A 85 -13.00 -0.70 -2.27
CA PRO A 85 -12.92 -1.26 -3.62
C PRO A 85 -11.94 -0.49 -4.49
N GLY A 86 -11.01 -1.22 -5.12
CA GLY A 86 -9.96 -0.63 -5.96
C GLY A 86 -8.77 0.00 -5.22
N HIS A 87 -8.76 0.04 -3.89
CA HIS A 87 -7.62 0.54 -3.14
C HIS A 87 -6.47 -0.46 -3.14
N SER A 88 -5.34 -0.05 -3.69
CA SER A 88 -4.13 -0.86 -3.78
C SER A 88 -3.11 -0.45 -2.73
N TYR A 89 -2.50 -1.45 -2.08
CA TYR A 89 -1.34 -1.25 -1.22
C TYR A 89 -0.09 -1.54 -2.04
N ILE A 90 0.59 -0.48 -2.41
CA ILE A 90 1.83 -0.53 -3.19
C ILE A 90 2.99 -0.48 -2.20
N GLY A 91 3.93 -1.39 -2.35
CA GLY A 91 5.12 -1.44 -1.52
C GLY A 91 6.40 -1.33 -2.34
N VAL A 92 7.52 -1.21 -1.61
CA VAL A 92 8.86 -1.07 -2.17
C VAL A 92 8.93 0.13 -3.12
N HIS A 93 8.76 1.31 -2.55
CA HIS A 93 8.94 2.57 -3.26
C HIS A 93 10.16 3.32 -2.71
N ASP A 94 10.60 4.35 -3.40
CA ASP A 94 11.70 5.21 -2.94
C ASP A 94 11.28 5.94 -1.65
N ALA A 95 12.15 5.96 -0.65
CA ALA A 95 11.87 6.57 0.65
C ALA A 95 11.53 8.07 0.57
N ARG A 96 11.92 8.75 -0.51
CA ARG A 96 11.52 10.14 -0.75
C ARG A 96 10.02 10.30 -1.01
N LEU A 97 9.31 9.21 -1.32
CA LEU A 97 7.85 9.18 -1.45
C LEU A 97 7.13 8.96 -0.12
N ASP A 98 7.85 8.74 0.99
CA ASP A 98 7.27 8.63 2.34
C ASP A 98 6.84 10.00 2.86
N LEU A 99 5.82 10.55 2.23
CA LEU A 99 5.30 11.87 2.58
C LEU A 99 4.50 11.83 3.89
N PRO A 100 4.65 12.85 4.75
CA PRO A 100 3.87 12.94 5.97
C PRO A 100 2.37 13.09 5.66
N ARG A 101 1.52 12.54 6.52
CA ARG A 101 0.09 12.79 6.42
C ARG A 101 -0.21 14.28 6.62
N ARG A 102 -1.20 14.78 5.91
CA ARG A 102 -1.66 16.16 6.10
C ARG A 102 -2.11 16.39 7.54
N ALA A 103 -1.75 17.53 8.10
CA ALA A 103 -2.18 17.91 9.46
C ALA A 103 -3.71 18.03 9.57
N THR A 104 -4.37 18.46 8.48
CA THR A 104 -5.83 18.52 8.39
C THR A 104 -6.30 17.62 7.27
N PRO A 105 -7.07 16.57 7.59
CA PRO A 105 -7.66 15.69 6.58
C PRO A 105 -8.60 16.46 5.65
N ARG A 106 -8.63 16.08 4.37
CA ARG A 106 -9.66 16.57 3.45
C ARG A 106 -10.98 15.90 3.76
N THR A 107 -12.05 16.67 3.74
CA THR A 107 -13.42 16.15 3.88
C THR A 107 -13.91 15.47 2.61
N ALA A 108 -13.37 15.87 1.48
CA ALA A 108 -13.63 15.25 0.18
C ALA A 108 -12.37 15.30 -0.70
N VAL A 109 -12.15 14.25 -1.48
CA VAL A 109 -11.16 14.22 -2.54
C VAL A 109 -11.89 14.57 -3.83
N PRO A 110 -11.42 15.57 -4.61
CA PRO A 110 -12.01 15.87 -5.90
C PRO A 110 -12.02 14.64 -6.82
N ALA A 111 -13.09 14.49 -7.58
CA ALA A 111 -13.22 13.38 -8.54
C ALA A 111 -12.42 13.67 -9.82
#